data_4eb201fc9fdc940c7dfa53e900645c61
#
_entry.id   4eb201fc9fdc940c7dfa53e900645c61
#
_cell.length_a   1.000
_cell.length_b   1.000
_cell.length_c   1.000
_cell.angle_alpha   90.00
_cell.angle_beta   90.00
_cell.angle_gamma   90.00
#
_symmetry.space_group_name_H-M   'P 1'
#
loop_
_entity.id
_entity.type
_entity.pdbx_description
1 polymer ?
#
loop_
_entity_poly.entity_id
_entity_poly.type
_entity_poly.pdbx_seq_one_letter_code
_entity_poly.pdbx_strand_id
1 'polypeptide(L)'
;MKISKSFKIYIHIFVAFFFAQQLLSETNYSENIVLHEEPLEIKELKFKDFNLNDVDLTGKKGNIMILNFWATWCVPCKKEMPSLEKLSKKYPEIMIYPINLEKPNQDKTQKFFNSLEISKLKIYFDPKFSLVKSFNMRGVPTSILIDKNGKEFGRIIGEVDFYEKSFTDILKKYL
;
A
#
# COMPACT_ATOMS: atom_id res chain seq x y z
N MET A 1 -46.40 -11.43 30.83
CA MET A 1 -46.21 -12.10 29.52
C MET A 1 -44.90 -12.90 29.60
N LYS A 2 -44.95 -14.23 29.80
CA LYS A 2 -43.75 -15.06 29.94
C LYS A 2 -43.18 -15.37 28.54
N ILE A 3 -42.01 -14.84 28.22
CA ILE A 3 -41.31 -15.16 26.98
C ILE A 3 -40.92 -16.65 27.00
N SER A 4 -41.39 -17.40 26.00
CA SER A 4 -41.16 -18.84 25.86
C SER A 4 -39.64 -19.15 25.90
N LYS A 5 -39.28 -20.26 26.59
CA LYS A 5 -37.88 -20.75 26.62
C LYS A 5 -37.28 -20.93 25.24
N SER A 6 -38.09 -21.37 24.27
CA SER A 6 -37.66 -21.50 22.84
C SER A 6 -37.26 -20.16 22.23
N PHE A 7 -37.97 -19.07 22.54
CA PHE A 7 -37.65 -17.73 21.98
C PHE A 7 -36.31 -17.19 22.51
N LYS A 8 -35.96 -17.47 23.78
CA LYS A 8 -34.64 -17.11 24.33
C LYS A 8 -33.51 -17.87 23.68
N ILE A 9 -33.69 -19.13 23.32
CA ILE A 9 -32.70 -19.97 22.65
C ILE A 9 -32.42 -19.42 21.24
N TYR A 10 -33.46 -19.03 20.49
CA TYR A 10 -33.29 -18.45 19.15
C TYR A 10 -32.55 -17.11 19.18
N ILE A 11 -32.78 -16.26 20.19
CA ILE A 11 -32.05 -14.99 20.35
C ILE A 11 -30.55 -15.25 20.59
N HIS A 12 -30.21 -16.23 21.44
CA HIS A 12 -28.80 -16.54 21.72
C HIS A 12 -28.07 -17.13 20.52
N ILE A 13 -28.74 -17.97 19.72
CA ILE A 13 -28.18 -18.52 18.46
C ILE A 13 -27.99 -17.41 17.45
N PHE A 14 -28.96 -16.48 17.33
CA PHE A 14 -28.86 -15.37 16.39
C PHE A 14 -27.75 -14.38 16.76
N VAL A 15 -27.61 -14.06 18.05
CA VAL A 15 -26.52 -13.20 18.54
C VAL A 15 -25.15 -13.87 18.37
N ALA A 16 -25.04 -15.17 18.66
CA ALA A 16 -23.81 -15.92 18.47
C ALA A 16 -23.41 -16.01 16.97
N PHE A 17 -24.40 -16.19 16.08
CA PHE A 17 -24.16 -16.21 14.63
C PHE A 17 -23.74 -14.85 14.10
N PHE A 18 -24.34 -13.76 14.60
CA PHE A 18 -23.96 -12.39 14.23
C PHE A 18 -22.56 -12.02 14.74
N PHE A 19 -22.19 -12.47 15.95
CA PHE A 19 -20.82 -12.30 16.49
C PHE A 19 -19.80 -13.14 15.73
N ALA A 20 -20.16 -14.36 15.32
CA ALA A 20 -19.28 -15.21 14.51
C ALA A 20 -19.02 -14.61 13.10
N GLN A 21 -20.02 -13.95 12.51
CA GLN A 21 -19.83 -13.24 11.22
C GLN A 21 -18.94 -12.00 11.36
N GLN A 22 -18.95 -11.29 12.50
CA GLN A 22 -18.02 -10.18 12.73
C GLN A 22 -16.57 -10.63 12.90
N LEU A 23 -16.33 -11.83 13.44
CA LEU A 23 -14.98 -12.40 13.56
C LEU A 23 -14.39 -12.87 12.22
N LEU A 24 -15.24 -13.12 11.21
CA LEU A 24 -14.81 -13.53 9.87
C LEU A 24 -14.50 -12.34 8.93
N SER A 25 -14.73 -11.11 9.36
CA SER A 25 -14.49 -9.91 8.53
C SER A 25 -13.17 -9.21 8.85
N GLU A 26 -12.32 -9.73 9.73
CA GLU A 26 -10.92 -9.32 9.78
C GLU A 26 -10.24 -9.85 8.51
N THR A 27 -10.25 -9.03 7.48
CA THR A 27 -9.40 -9.25 6.31
C THR A 27 -7.96 -9.30 6.81
N ASN A 28 -7.39 -10.48 6.75
CA ASN A 28 -6.02 -10.72 7.24
C ASN A 28 -5.06 -10.09 6.21
N TYR A 29 -4.85 -8.76 6.32
CA TYR A 29 -3.96 -8.00 5.44
C TYR A 29 -2.51 -8.55 5.45
N SER A 30 -2.18 -9.43 6.39
CA SER A 30 -0.87 -10.09 6.44
C SER A 30 -0.60 -11.01 5.24
N GLU A 31 -1.64 -11.53 4.59
CA GLU A 31 -1.50 -12.42 3.41
C GLU A 31 -0.97 -11.68 2.18
N ASN A 32 -1.17 -10.36 2.10
CA ASN A 32 -0.70 -9.54 0.99
C ASN A 32 0.76 -9.09 1.16
N ILE A 33 1.36 -9.26 2.35
CA ILE A 33 2.70 -8.78 2.68
C ILE A 33 3.68 -9.96 2.64
N VAL A 34 4.62 -9.89 1.71
CA VAL A 34 5.69 -10.87 1.58
C VAL A 34 7.00 -10.22 2.04
N LEU A 35 7.57 -10.71 3.13
CA LEU A 35 8.90 -10.29 3.59
C LEU A 35 9.95 -11.29 3.09
N HIS A 36 11.10 -10.80 2.69
CA HIS A 36 12.22 -11.62 2.27
C HIS A 36 13.04 -12.08 3.49
N GLU A 37 13.51 -13.33 3.49
CA GLU A 37 14.45 -13.82 4.52
C GLU A 37 15.74 -12.98 4.50
N GLU A 38 16.26 -12.71 3.29
CA GLU A 38 17.38 -11.80 3.06
C GLU A 38 16.97 -10.69 2.09
N PRO A 39 17.27 -9.41 2.38
CA PRO A 39 16.95 -8.30 1.49
C PRO A 39 17.62 -8.41 0.12
N LEU A 40 16.87 -8.16 -0.94
CA LEU A 40 17.30 -8.32 -2.31
C LEU A 40 17.95 -7.05 -2.86
N GLU A 41 19.01 -7.20 -3.64
CA GLU A 41 19.68 -6.09 -4.31
C GLU A 41 18.81 -5.48 -5.41
N ILE A 42 18.74 -4.14 -5.44
CA ILE A 42 18.05 -3.38 -6.49
C ILE A 42 19.11 -2.82 -7.45
N LYS A 43 19.11 -3.30 -8.68
CA LYS A 43 20.10 -2.91 -9.70
C LYS A 43 19.87 -1.51 -10.24
N GLU A 44 18.62 -1.12 -10.43
CA GLU A 44 18.25 0.17 -11.00
C GLU A 44 16.92 0.64 -10.37
N LEU A 45 16.87 1.94 -10.00
CA LEU A 45 15.71 2.56 -9.40
C LEU A 45 15.49 3.95 -10.01
N LYS A 46 15.01 3.96 -11.27
CA LYS A 46 14.82 5.17 -12.08
C LYS A 46 13.38 5.30 -12.56
N PHE A 47 12.82 6.49 -12.41
CA PHE A 47 11.46 6.83 -12.83
C PHE A 47 11.36 8.33 -13.11
N LYS A 48 10.16 8.87 -13.33
CA LYS A 48 9.94 10.29 -13.62
C LYS A 48 9.17 10.96 -12.49
N ASP A 49 9.50 12.21 -12.20
CA ASP A 49 8.67 13.05 -11.32
C ASP A 49 7.42 13.56 -12.06
N PHE A 50 6.60 14.38 -11.36
CA PHE A 50 5.39 14.97 -11.94
C PHE A 50 5.65 15.83 -13.19
N ASN A 51 6.81 16.48 -13.28
CA ASN A 51 7.22 17.31 -14.40
C ASN A 51 7.97 16.52 -15.47
N LEU A 52 8.02 15.18 -15.35
CA LEU A 52 8.73 14.24 -16.23
C LEU A 52 10.25 14.38 -16.21
N ASN A 53 10.82 15.00 -15.19
CA ASN A 53 12.25 14.97 -14.96
C ASN A 53 12.68 13.59 -14.46
N ASP A 54 13.93 13.22 -14.73
CA ASP A 54 14.51 11.98 -14.24
C ASP A 54 14.69 12.01 -12.71
N VAL A 55 14.23 10.95 -12.07
CA VAL A 55 14.52 10.64 -10.66
C VAL A 55 15.33 9.36 -10.65
N ASP A 56 16.54 9.41 -10.09
CA ASP A 56 17.40 8.26 -9.90
C ASP A 56 17.65 8.05 -8.40
N LEU A 57 17.14 6.95 -7.87
CA LEU A 57 17.34 6.53 -6.49
C LEU A 57 18.24 5.29 -6.40
N THR A 58 18.88 4.91 -7.49
CA THR A 58 19.79 3.75 -7.53
C THR A 58 20.90 3.91 -6.50
N GLY A 59 21.04 2.93 -5.60
CA GLY A 59 22.03 2.97 -4.53
C GLY A 59 21.76 3.98 -3.41
N LYS A 60 20.61 4.67 -3.40
CA LYS A 60 20.24 5.59 -2.31
C LYS A 60 20.05 4.83 -1.01
N LYS A 61 20.69 5.35 0.05
CA LYS A 61 20.69 4.77 1.40
C LYS A 61 20.20 5.80 2.43
N GLY A 62 19.96 5.32 3.65
CA GLY A 62 19.68 6.15 4.82
C GLY A 62 18.21 6.28 5.18
N ASN A 63 17.29 6.02 4.26
CA ASN A 63 15.85 6.08 4.52
C ASN A 63 15.16 4.77 4.13
N ILE A 64 14.08 4.45 4.82
CA ILE A 64 13.11 3.48 4.33
C ILE A 64 12.36 4.12 3.16
N MET A 65 12.19 3.35 2.08
CA MET A 65 11.43 3.80 0.92
C MET A 65 10.27 2.83 0.63
N ILE A 66 9.14 3.38 0.22
CA ILE A 66 7.98 2.62 -0.27
C ILE A 66 7.71 3.09 -1.69
N LEU A 67 7.87 2.20 -2.67
CA LEU A 67 7.45 2.44 -4.05
C LEU A 67 6.07 1.83 -4.21
N ASN A 68 5.04 2.65 -4.30
CA ASN A 68 3.66 2.19 -4.48
C ASN A 68 3.25 2.35 -5.95
N PHE A 69 3.01 1.24 -6.63
CA PHE A 69 2.63 1.22 -8.05
C PHE A 69 1.12 1.18 -8.18
N TRP A 70 0.57 2.13 -8.94
CA TRP A 70 -0.86 2.35 -9.04
C TRP A 70 -1.32 2.83 -10.42
N ALA A 71 -2.66 2.85 -10.63
CA ALA A 71 -3.28 3.43 -11.81
C ALA A 71 -4.63 4.06 -11.45
N THR A 72 -5.10 5.03 -12.23
CA THR A 72 -6.35 5.76 -11.95
C THR A 72 -7.60 4.87 -12.06
N TRP A 73 -7.56 3.82 -12.86
CA TRP A 73 -8.63 2.83 -13.05
C TRP A 73 -8.63 1.72 -11.98
N CYS A 74 -7.60 1.63 -11.17
CA CYS A 74 -7.41 0.58 -10.18
C CYS A 74 -8.24 0.87 -8.91
N VAL A 75 -9.33 0.15 -8.73
CA VAL A 75 -10.24 0.34 -7.57
C VAL A 75 -9.55 0.06 -6.23
N PRO A 76 -8.80 -1.05 -6.03
CA PRO A 76 -8.09 -1.28 -4.78
C PRO A 76 -7.01 -0.22 -4.51
N CYS A 77 -6.31 0.31 -5.55
CA CYS A 77 -5.37 1.41 -5.36
C CYS A 77 -6.06 2.66 -4.79
N LYS A 78 -7.28 2.96 -5.29
CA LYS A 78 -8.08 4.08 -4.78
C LYS A 78 -8.43 3.94 -3.31
N LYS A 79 -8.65 2.72 -2.82
CA LYS A 79 -8.98 2.46 -1.42
C LYS A 79 -7.77 2.60 -0.49
N GLU A 80 -6.59 2.11 -0.90
CA GLU A 80 -5.40 2.14 -0.05
C GLU A 80 -4.72 3.52 0.03
N MET A 81 -4.82 4.35 -1.02
CA MET A 81 -4.09 5.61 -1.15
C MET A 81 -4.30 6.59 0.03
N PRO A 82 -5.51 6.75 0.62
CA PRO A 82 -5.70 7.60 1.80
C PRO A 82 -4.92 7.11 3.03
N SER A 83 -4.74 5.81 3.20
CA SER A 83 -3.95 5.24 4.30
C SER A 83 -2.45 5.50 4.09
N LEU A 84 -1.99 5.44 2.85
CA LEU A 84 -0.61 5.79 2.46
C LEU A 84 -0.32 7.29 2.72
N GLU A 85 -1.27 8.17 2.43
CA GLU A 85 -1.21 9.60 2.78
C GLU A 85 -1.10 9.79 4.31
N LYS A 86 -1.90 9.07 5.12
CA LYS A 86 -1.82 9.12 6.59
C LYS A 86 -0.45 8.64 7.08
N LEU A 87 0.07 7.55 6.51
CA LEU A 87 1.40 7.05 6.84
C LEU A 87 2.47 8.12 6.59
N SER A 88 2.44 8.78 5.43
CA SER A 88 3.41 9.81 5.06
C SER A 88 3.39 11.03 5.99
N LYS A 89 2.22 11.37 6.55
CA LYS A 89 2.07 12.46 7.51
C LYS A 89 2.62 12.09 8.88
N LYS A 90 2.41 10.84 9.31
CA LYS A 90 2.83 10.38 10.64
C LYS A 90 4.32 10.02 10.72
N TYR A 91 4.88 9.50 9.65
CA TYR A 91 6.27 9.04 9.58
C TYR A 91 7.00 9.76 8.43
N PRO A 92 7.35 11.05 8.61
CA PRO A 92 7.97 11.86 7.54
C PRO A 92 9.36 11.38 7.14
N GLU A 93 10.00 10.53 7.94
CA GLU A 93 11.27 9.86 7.65
C GLU A 93 11.15 8.72 6.63
N ILE A 94 9.93 8.22 6.39
CA ILE A 94 9.68 7.21 5.35
C ILE A 94 9.43 7.93 4.03
N MET A 95 10.26 7.63 3.04
CA MET A 95 10.14 8.20 1.70
C MET A 95 9.13 7.39 0.87
N ILE A 96 8.02 8.00 0.48
CA ILE A 96 6.96 7.32 -0.26
C ILE A 96 6.88 7.87 -1.68
N TYR A 97 6.89 6.95 -2.65
CA TYR A 97 6.88 7.24 -4.09
C TYR A 97 5.68 6.55 -4.75
N PRO A 98 4.51 7.21 -4.85
CA PRO A 98 3.38 6.70 -5.63
C PRO A 98 3.68 6.83 -7.13
N ILE A 99 3.94 5.69 -7.79
CA ILE A 99 4.37 5.62 -9.20
C ILE A 99 3.19 5.17 -10.05
N ASN A 100 2.68 6.07 -10.87
CA ASN A 100 1.61 5.78 -11.82
C ASN A 100 2.15 5.03 -13.04
N LEU A 101 1.48 3.94 -13.43
CA LEU A 101 1.86 3.08 -14.54
C LEU A 101 1.17 3.41 -15.86
N GLU A 102 0.35 4.45 -15.90
CA GLU A 102 -0.30 4.88 -17.15
C GLU A 102 0.64 5.80 -17.95
N LYS A 103 0.28 6.03 -19.21
CA LYS A 103 0.92 7.11 -19.98
C LYS A 103 0.80 8.40 -19.19
N PRO A 104 1.88 9.14 -18.94
CA PRO A 104 1.87 10.36 -18.15
C PRO A 104 0.78 11.33 -18.57
N ASN A 105 -0.07 11.69 -17.61
CA ASN A 105 -1.12 12.69 -17.76
C ASN A 105 -1.30 13.38 -16.40
N GLN A 106 -0.66 14.54 -16.26
CA GLN A 106 -0.60 15.29 -15.01
C GLN A 106 -1.99 15.70 -14.53
N ASP A 107 -2.84 16.20 -15.42
CA ASP A 107 -4.20 16.64 -15.07
C ASP A 107 -5.05 15.48 -14.56
N LYS A 108 -5.00 14.33 -15.21
CA LYS A 108 -5.76 13.14 -14.82
C LYS A 108 -5.31 12.63 -13.45
N THR A 109 -3.99 12.50 -13.25
CA THR A 109 -3.42 12.01 -12.00
C THR A 109 -3.61 13.00 -10.86
N GLN A 110 -3.52 14.31 -11.12
CA GLN A 110 -3.80 15.34 -10.11
C GLN A 110 -5.28 15.35 -9.71
N LYS A 111 -6.22 15.24 -10.66
CA LYS A 111 -7.66 15.11 -10.37
C LYS A 111 -7.95 13.88 -9.51
N PHE A 112 -7.26 12.76 -9.78
CA PHE A 112 -7.38 11.56 -8.97
C PHE A 112 -6.93 11.82 -7.52
N PHE A 113 -5.75 12.42 -7.31
CA PHE A 113 -5.26 12.76 -5.98
C PHE A 113 -6.19 13.73 -5.25
N ASN A 114 -6.66 14.76 -5.94
CA ASN A 114 -7.61 15.73 -5.36
C ASN A 114 -8.92 15.06 -4.93
N SER A 115 -9.42 14.09 -5.70
CA SER A 115 -10.64 13.34 -5.38
C SER A 115 -10.54 12.47 -4.13
N LEU A 116 -9.32 12.18 -3.68
CA LEU A 116 -8.98 11.41 -2.48
C LEU A 116 -8.39 12.27 -1.35
N GLU A 117 -8.40 13.61 -1.52
CA GLU A 117 -7.82 14.56 -0.57
C GLU A 117 -6.34 14.31 -0.25
N ILE A 118 -5.60 13.77 -1.24
CA ILE A 118 -4.16 13.54 -1.14
C ILE A 118 -3.43 14.86 -1.36
N SER A 119 -2.64 15.29 -0.38
CA SER A 119 -1.98 16.60 -0.39
C SER A 119 -0.47 16.56 -0.14
N LYS A 120 0.03 15.55 0.58
CA LYS A 120 1.46 15.41 0.92
C LYS A 120 2.20 14.50 -0.03
N LEU A 121 1.59 13.42 -0.48
CA LEU A 121 2.18 12.52 -1.45
C LEU A 121 2.38 13.20 -2.79
N LYS A 122 3.51 12.93 -3.44
CA LYS A 122 3.82 13.42 -4.78
C LYS A 122 3.51 12.34 -5.81
N ILE A 123 3.24 12.73 -7.04
CA ILE A 123 2.95 11.83 -8.15
C ILE A 123 4.24 11.58 -8.93
N TYR A 124 4.49 10.30 -9.28
CA TYR A 124 5.59 9.86 -10.12
C TYR A 124 5.07 8.95 -11.23
N PHE A 125 5.91 8.70 -12.26
CA PHE A 125 5.53 7.90 -13.43
C PHE A 125 6.65 6.94 -13.82
N ASP A 126 6.27 5.73 -14.26
CA ASP A 126 7.16 4.78 -14.96
C ASP A 126 6.64 4.53 -16.39
N PRO A 127 6.81 5.51 -17.31
CA PRO A 127 6.20 5.47 -18.65
C PRO A 127 6.75 4.37 -19.56
N LYS A 128 7.90 3.79 -19.21
CA LYS A 128 8.56 2.70 -19.96
C LYS A 128 8.34 1.32 -19.32
N PHE A 129 7.62 1.26 -18.20
CA PHE A 129 7.43 0.03 -17.41
C PHE A 129 8.79 -0.61 -17.04
N SER A 130 9.84 0.20 -16.84
CA SER A 130 11.17 -0.28 -16.50
C SER A 130 11.20 -0.90 -15.11
N LEU A 131 10.57 -0.25 -14.13
CA LEU A 131 10.47 -0.77 -12.78
C LEU A 131 9.51 -1.98 -12.70
N VAL A 132 8.40 -1.97 -13.46
CA VAL A 132 7.51 -3.14 -13.57
C VAL A 132 8.27 -4.38 -14.00
N LYS A 133 9.15 -4.24 -15.00
CA LYS A 133 10.01 -5.33 -15.50
C LYS A 133 11.08 -5.71 -14.48
N SER A 134 11.76 -4.72 -13.90
CA SER A 134 12.86 -4.94 -12.94
C SER A 134 12.39 -5.70 -11.69
N PHE A 135 11.21 -5.35 -11.16
CA PHE A 135 10.60 -6.00 -9.99
C PHE A 135 9.73 -7.23 -10.34
N ASN A 136 9.67 -7.60 -11.63
CA ASN A 136 8.83 -8.70 -12.11
C ASN A 136 7.38 -8.63 -11.59
N MET A 137 6.77 -7.44 -11.66
CA MET A 137 5.44 -7.18 -11.15
C MET A 137 4.36 -7.76 -12.06
N ARG A 138 3.24 -8.20 -11.46
CA ARG A 138 2.12 -8.82 -12.17
C ARG A 138 0.88 -7.96 -12.25
N GLY A 139 0.80 -6.88 -11.45
CA GLY A 139 -0.39 -6.02 -11.41
C GLY A 139 -0.27 -4.89 -10.40
N VAL A 140 -1.35 -4.14 -10.27
CA VAL A 140 -1.51 -3.04 -9.31
C VAL A 140 -2.71 -3.31 -8.39
N PRO A 141 -2.67 -2.85 -7.12
CA PRO A 141 -1.53 -2.23 -6.48
C PRO A 141 -0.43 -3.24 -6.15
N THR A 142 0.80 -2.78 -6.24
CA THR A 142 1.97 -3.48 -5.70
C THR A 142 2.84 -2.44 -5.02
N SER A 143 3.35 -2.75 -3.82
CA SER A 143 4.33 -1.88 -3.17
C SER A 143 5.63 -2.63 -2.91
N ILE A 144 6.76 -1.98 -3.20
CA ILE A 144 8.10 -2.50 -2.91
C ILE A 144 8.60 -1.76 -1.67
N LEU A 145 9.03 -2.53 -0.67
CA LEU A 145 9.52 -2.04 0.61
C LEU A 145 11.05 -2.09 0.61
N ILE A 146 11.69 -0.95 0.76
CA ILE A 146 13.15 -0.80 0.64
C ILE A 146 13.72 -0.32 1.97
N ASP A 147 14.76 -1.00 2.45
CA ASP A 147 15.43 -0.70 3.70
C ASP A 147 16.43 0.49 3.60
N LYS A 148 17.04 0.86 4.72
CA LYS A 148 18.05 1.93 4.80
C LYS A 148 19.34 1.63 4.03
N ASN A 149 19.57 0.38 3.62
CA ASN A 149 20.70 -0.02 2.79
C ASN A 149 20.40 0.07 1.29
N GLY A 150 19.14 0.40 0.92
CA GLY A 150 18.67 0.48 -0.47
C GLY A 150 18.31 -0.88 -1.05
N LYS A 151 18.01 -1.89 -0.21
CA LYS A 151 17.63 -3.24 -0.61
C LYS A 151 16.14 -3.48 -0.41
N GLU A 152 15.53 -4.27 -1.27
CA GLU A 152 14.14 -4.71 -1.09
C GLU A 152 14.07 -5.71 0.06
N PHE A 153 13.40 -5.35 1.16
CA PHE A 153 13.16 -6.25 2.28
C PHE A 153 11.80 -6.95 2.24
N GLY A 154 10.92 -6.50 1.34
CA GLY A 154 9.62 -7.11 1.16
C GLY A 154 8.79 -6.40 0.11
N ARG A 155 7.63 -6.96 -0.16
CA ARG A 155 6.63 -6.37 -1.07
C ARG A 155 5.22 -6.62 -0.60
N ILE A 156 4.32 -5.79 -1.06
CA ILE A 156 2.88 -5.92 -0.86
C ILE A 156 2.25 -6.17 -2.22
N ILE A 157 1.45 -7.22 -2.34
CA ILE A 157 0.77 -7.61 -3.58
C ILE A 157 -0.73 -7.52 -3.34
N GLY A 158 -1.36 -6.47 -3.85
CA GLY A 158 -2.76 -6.13 -3.57
C GLY A 158 -2.92 -5.02 -2.53
N GLU A 159 -4.18 -4.73 -2.20
CA GLU A 159 -4.59 -3.65 -1.30
C GLU A 159 -4.23 -3.94 0.16
N VAL A 160 -3.71 -2.92 0.87
CA VAL A 160 -3.54 -2.94 2.32
C VAL A 160 -3.92 -1.59 2.95
N ASP A 161 -4.18 -1.58 4.24
CA ASP A 161 -4.21 -0.36 5.03
C ASP A 161 -2.80 -0.05 5.56
N PHE A 162 -2.11 0.89 4.92
CA PHE A 162 -0.75 1.32 5.31
C PHE A 162 -0.68 1.97 6.69
N TYR A 163 -1.81 2.37 7.24
CA TYR A 163 -1.87 3.00 8.56
C TYR A 163 -2.24 2.02 9.67
N GLU A 164 -2.59 0.79 9.32
CA GLU A 164 -2.91 -0.24 10.30
C GLU A 164 -1.69 -0.61 11.14
N LYS A 165 -1.97 -0.99 12.40
CA LYS A 165 -0.94 -1.33 13.38
C LYS A 165 -0.06 -2.49 12.92
N SER A 166 -0.64 -3.52 12.31
CA SER A 166 0.07 -4.69 11.78
C SER A 166 1.17 -4.28 10.79
N PHE A 167 0.87 -3.42 9.83
CA PHE A 167 1.83 -2.91 8.86
C PHE A 167 2.86 -1.95 9.50
N THR A 168 2.39 -1.00 10.32
CA THR A 168 3.29 -0.04 10.97
C THR A 168 4.27 -0.71 11.93
N ASP A 169 3.90 -1.81 12.58
CA ASP A 169 4.80 -2.59 13.43
C ASP A 169 5.87 -3.34 12.61
N ILE A 170 5.56 -3.76 11.38
CA ILE A 170 6.57 -4.29 10.45
C ILE A 170 7.59 -3.18 10.12
N LEU A 171 7.13 -1.99 9.70
CA LEU A 171 8.01 -0.87 9.34
C LEU A 171 8.94 -0.45 10.48
N LYS A 172 8.45 -0.44 11.73
CA LYS A 172 9.26 -0.07 12.91
C LYS A 172 10.48 -0.96 13.12
N LYS A 173 10.48 -2.21 12.64
CA LYS A 173 11.63 -3.11 12.74
C LYS A 173 12.78 -2.67 11.82
N TYR A 174 12.50 -1.81 10.82
CA TYR A 174 13.46 -1.31 9.85
C TYR A 174 13.79 0.18 10.04
N LEU A 175 13.00 0.90 10.89
CA LEU A 175 13.27 2.29 11.28
C LEU A 175 14.43 2.39 12.27
#